data_da7685894a7dffa362a089635f54502b
#
_entry.id   da7685894a7dffa362a089635f54502b
#
_cell.length_a   1.000
_cell.length_b   1.000
_cell.length_c   1.000
_cell.angle_alpha   90.00
_cell.angle_beta   90.00
_cell.angle_gamma   90.00
#
_symmetry.space_group_name_H-M   'P 1'
#
loop_
_entity.id
_entity.type
_entity.pdbx_description
1 polymer ?
#
loop_
_entity_poly.entity_id
_entity_poly.type
_entity_poly.pdbx_seq_one_letter_code
_entity_poly.pdbx_strand_id
1 'polypeptide(L)'
;MVASGLNGTFGTPFAWMPDSTALIAYTVPANRGPAPVAGDTPTGPVVQESAGRSSAARTYEDLLGDAQDEALFDHYFTGQLVRIALSGAARPIGAPGLITEFSVSPDGRYLLTERLKRPYSYLLPARYFPTEIAVATIDGQRVRTLVDRPLADDLPVDFDAAVKGPREAMWRSDAPATLVWAEALDGGNPRAKVAFHDVVKMQAAPFEAAPVDLAMTPARYATTFWGDDGFAMVVDREWRSRTEHRLAVAPARPGQARTLLTRNYQDQYGDPGRPVVESNAAGKPVMRFTPDHKAVYVTGDGATKAGAFPFLATLPLTGGEQTRLWSAKPPYYETVVAMLDDTGQRILTRRESAKLAPNYVVRSVRGGSAKPVTAFADPAPVFAGVTQRTITYPRADGLALSGSLYLPAGYDAKRDGPLPTLLWAYPAEFTDAKVAGQTVDQGNRFVRPRGISHLFLLTQGYAILDNPAMPIIGEGGTEANDTYVKQLQQNAQAAVDAVVKLGVADRTRMAVGGHSYGAFMTANLLAHTDLFRAGIARSGAYNRTLTPFGFQAEQRTYWQATRPIPK
;
A
#
# COMPACT_ATOMS: atom_id res chain seq x y z
N MET A 1 34.19 -0.62 1.43
CA MET A 1 33.48 0.58 1.94
C MET A 1 33.35 1.57 0.80
N VAL A 2 32.15 2.05 0.52
CA VAL A 2 31.93 3.12 -0.49
C VAL A 2 32.45 4.41 0.12
N ALA A 3 33.37 5.09 -0.52
CA ALA A 3 34.00 6.32 -0.01
C ALA A 3 33.06 7.54 -0.03
N SER A 4 32.00 7.53 -0.83
CA SER A 4 30.98 8.55 -0.91
C SER A 4 29.69 8.13 -0.22
N GLY A 5 29.01 9.04 0.48
CA GLY A 5 27.73 8.77 1.11
C GLY A 5 26.66 8.38 0.10
N LEU A 6 25.79 7.41 0.45
CA LEU A 6 24.60 7.11 -0.32
C LEU A 6 23.60 8.27 -0.21
N ASN A 7 22.94 8.60 -1.30
CA ASN A 7 21.85 9.56 -1.30
C ASN A 7 20.51 8.82 -1.23
N GLY A 8 19.92 8.71 -0.05
CA GLY A 8 18.65 8.02 0.21
C GLY A 8 17.42 8.91 0.17
N THR A 9 17.48 10.10 -0.41
CA THR A 9 16.38 11.10 -0.38
C THR A 9 15.11 10.62 -1.09
N PHE A 10 15.23 9.78 -2.14
CA PHE A 10 14.10 9.23 -2.89
C PHE A 10 13.86 7.72 -2.64
N GLY A 11 14.43 7.15 -1.60
CA GLY A 11 14.20 5.73 -1.25
C GLY A 11 15.48 4.89 -1.27
N THR A 12 15.40 3.65 -1.78
CA THR A 12 16.54 2.72 -1.78
C THR A 12 17.63 3.19 -2.75
N PRO A 13 18.81 3.60 -2.24
CA PRO A 13 19.83 4.25 -3.07
C PRO A 13 20.76 3.27 -3.78
N PHE A 14 20.42 2.00 -3.91
CA PHE A 14 21.25 1.01 -4.63
C PHE A 14 20.44 -0.14 -5.20
N ALA A 15 20.98 -0.76 -6.24
CA ALA A 15 20.49 -1.99 -6.82
C ALA A 15 21.67 -2.90 -7.20
N TRP A 16 21.51 -4.21 -7.00
CA TRP A 16 22.48 -5.18 -7.48
C TRP A 16 22.43 -5.32 -9.00
N MET A 17 23.58 -5.48 -9.62
CA MET A 17 23.65 -6.00 -10.97
C MET A 17 23.14 -7.45 -10.99
N PRO A 18 22.40 -7.88 -12.04
CA PRO A 18 21.84 -9.23 -12.11
C PRO A 18 22.88 -10.36 -11.98
N ASP A 19 24.11 -10.11 -12.45
CA ASP A 19 25.24 -11.04 -12.36
C ASP A 19 25.96 -11.00 -10.99
N SER A 20 25.48 -10.20 -10.05
CA SER A 20 26.04 -10.02 -8.71
C SER A 20 27.49 -9.51 -8.68
N THR A 21 28.04 -8.97 -9.78
CA THR A 21 29.43 -8.50 -9.87
C THR A 21 29.63 -7.06 -9.38
N ALA A 22 28.56 -6.27 -9.32
CA ALA A 22 28.60 -4.86 -8.93
C ALA A 22 27.26 -4.39 -8.36
N LEU A 23 27.29 -3.20 -7.75
CA LEU A 23 26.12 -2.41 -7.37
C LEU A 23 26.01 -1.20 -8.29
N ILE A 24 24.79 -0.79 -8.61
CA ILE A 24 24.49 0.57 -9.04
C ILE A 24 24.00 1.31 -7.80
N ALA A 25 24.65 2.41 -7.47
CA ALA A 25 24.36 3.20 -6.28
C ALA A 25 24.07 4.66 -6.65
N TYR A 26 23.08 5.24 -5.99
CA TYR A 26 22.81 6.68 -6.03
C TYR A 26 23.54 7.33 -4.86
N THR A 27 24.56 8.14 -5.18
CA THR A 27 25.52 8.68 -4.21
C THR A 27 25.45 10.20 -4.15
N VAL A 28 25.86 10.76 -3.03
CA VAL A 28 26.11 12.20 -2.92
C VAL A 28 27.23 12.59 -3.89
N PRO A 29 27.05 13.61 -4.76
CA PRO A 29 28.12 14.07 -5.65
C PRO A 29 29.35 14.49 -4.86
N ALA A 30 30.53 14.08 -5.31
CA ALA A 30 31.79 14.37 -4.60
C ALA A 30 32.10 15.89 -4.48
N ASN A 31 31.53 16.68 -5.40
CA ASN A 31 31.72 18.14 -5.47
C ASN A 31 30.49 18.91 -4.97
N ARG A 32 29.63 18.31 -4.13
CA ARG A 32 28.39 18.94 -3.66
C ARG A 32 28.61 20.31 -2.98
N GLY A 33 29.69 20.54 -2.30
CA GLY A 33 29.92 21.78 -1.56
C GLY A 33 29.01 21.95 -0.32
N PRO A 34 29.04 23.11 0.35
CA PRO A 34 28.16 23.45 1.46
C PRO A 34 26.72 23.69 0.99
N ALA A 35 25.76 23.51 1.91
CA ALA A 35 24.36 23.81 1.63
C ALA A 35 24.15 25.31 1.36
N PRO A 36 23.27 25.67 0.43
CA PRO A 36 22.87 27.05 0.21
C PRO A 36 22.35 27.69 1.51
N VAL A 37 22.81 28.92 1.79
CA VAL A 37 22.38 29.71 2.96
C VAL A 37 21.40 30.75 2.48
N ALA A 38 20.31 30.96 3.22
CA ALA A 38 19.37 32.03 2.94
C ALA A 38 20.06 33.41 3.02
N GLY A 39 19.76 34.30 2.08
CA GLY A 39 20.22 35.66 2.14
C GLY A 39 19.59 36.41 3.33
N ASP A 40 20.28 37.42 3.84
CA ASP A 40 19.78 38.26 4.96
C ASP A 40 18.52 39.07 4.59
N THR A 41 18.22 39.19 3.31
CA THR A 41 17.07 39.97 2.81
C THR A 41 15.97 39.02 2.35
N PRO A 42 14.73 39.14 2.87
CA PRO A 42 13.59 38.40 2.36
C PRO A 42 13.39 38.59 0.87
N THR A 43 13.16 37.51 0.12
CA THR A 43 12.98 37.53 -1.35
C THR A 43 11.63 38.13 -1.79
N GLY A 44 10.80 38.62 -0.85
CA GLY A 44 9.45 39.10 -1.10
C GLY A 44 8.42 38.00 -1.23
N PRO A 45 7.14 38.32 -1.48
CA PRO A 45 6.08 37.32 -1.62
C PRO A 45 6.30 36.48 -2.88
N VAL A 46 6.06 35.18 -2.78
CA VAL A 46 6.01 34.29 -3.93
C VAL A 46 4.73 34.59 -4.70
N VAL A 47 4.83 35.01 -5.95
CA VAL A 47 3.69 35.25 -6.83
C VAL A 47 3.64 34.14 -7.86
N GLN A 48 2.51 33.43 -7.89
CA GLN A 48 2.21 32.47 -8.96
C GLN A 48 1.08 33.05 -9.82
N GLU A 49 1.32 33.15 -11.10
CA GLU A 49 0.32 33.58 -12.08
C GLU A 49 -0.24 32.36 -12.81
N SER A 50 -1.56 32.18 -12.78
CA SER A 50 -2.22 31.22 -13.66
C SER A 50 -2.59 31.96 -14.96
N ALA A 51 -1.94 31.65 -16.06
CA ALA A 51 -2.21 32.25 -17.37
C ALA A 51 -3.58 31.79 -17.95
N GLY A 52 -4.67 31.96 -17.20
CA GLY A 52 -6.03 31.60 -17.59
C GLY A 52 -6.33 30.11 -17.58
N ARG A 53 -5.46 29.27 -17.05
CA ARG A 53 -5.72 27.84 -16.85
C ARG A 53 -6.30 27.61 -15.47
N SER A 54 -7.44 26.92 -15.39
CA SER A 54 -7.99 26.42 -14.13
C SER A 54 -7.18 25.18 -13.71
N SER A 55 -6.49 25.23 -12.60
CA SER A 55 -5.91 24.06 -11.95
C SER A 55 -6.65 23.77 -10.66
N ALA A 56 -6.85 22.49 -10.33
CA ALA A 56 -7.41 22.07 -9.05
C ALA A 56 -6.35 22.28 -7.96
N ALA A 57 -6.45 23.39 -7.23
CA ALA A 57 -5.55 23.71 -6.14
C ALA A 57 -5.94 22.88 -4.91
N ARG A 58 -5.29 21.72 -4.71
CA ARG A 58 -5.39 20.96 -3.46
C ARG A 58 -4.51 21.61 -2.40
N THR A 59 -4.85 21.38 -1.14
CA THR A 59 -3.99 21.77 -0.02
C THR A 59 -3.01 20.63 0.26
N TYR A 60 -1.72 20.94 0.15
CA TYR A 60 -0.65 20.02 0.50
C TYR A 60 0.19 20.62 1.63
N GLU A 61 0.79 19.78 2.45
CA GLU A 61 1.79 20.13 3.45
C GLU A 61 3.20 20.01 2.85
N ASP A 62 4.17 20.66 3.49
CA ASP A 62 5.61 20.49 3.23
C ASP A 62 6.01 20.71 1.76
N LEU A 63 5.39 21.70 1.10
CA LEU A 63 5.76 22.13 -0.24
C LEU A 63 6.99 23.06 -0.19
N LEU A 64 7.63 23.23 -1.34
CA LEU A 64 8.61 24.30 -1.52
C LEU A 64 7.90 25.64 -1.30
N GLY A 65 8.47 26.49 -0.48
CA GLY A 65 7.90 27.81 -0.17
C GLY A 65 8.50 28.96 -0.99
N ASP A 66 9.77 28.83 -1.40
CA ASP A 66 10.50 29.88 -2.08
C ASP A 66 11.73 29.37 -2.87
N ALA A 67 12.52 30.29 -3.43
CA ALA A 67 13.72 29.95 -4.18
C ALA A 67 14.84 29.35 -3.30
N GLN A 68 14.85 29.62 -2.00
CA GLN A 68 15.80 29.01 -1.07
C GLN A 68 15.46 27.51 -0.88
N ASP A 69 14.19 27.18 -0.73
CA ASP A 69 13.74 25.79 -0.67
C ASP A 69 14.06 25.04 -1.96
N GLU A 70 13.91 25.68 -3.14
CA GLU A 70 14.34 25.09 -4.41
C GLU A 70 15.84 24.80 -4.43
N ALA A 71 16.66 25.74 -3.94
CA ALA A 71 18.11 25.57 -3.89
C ALA A 71 18.52 24.44 -2.92
N LEU A 72 17.84 24.34 -1.77
CA LEU A 72 18.02 23.24 -0.80
C LEU A 72 17.55 21.90 -1.37
N PHE A 73 16.43 21.91 -2.10
CA PHE A 73 15.93 20.72 -2.79
C PHE A 73 16.94 20.21 -3.81
N ASP A 74 17.43 21.07 -4.70
CA ASP A 74 18.49 20.71 -5.64
C ASP A 74 19.75 20.21 -4.92
N HIS A 75 20.17 20.88 -3.86
CA HIS A 75 21.37 20.53 -3.13
C HIS A 75 21.30 19.14 -2.50
N TYR A 76 20.21 18.84 -1.76
CA TYR A 76 20.11 17.59 -1.02
C TYR A 76 19.65 16.42 -1.89
N PHE A 77 18.79 16.65 -2.87
CA PHE A 77 18.18 15.59 -3.68
C PHE A 77 18.98 15.25 -4.95
N THR A 78 19.88 16.12 -5.41
CA THR A 78 20.80 15.77 -6.49
C THR A 78 21.76 14.69 -6.04
N GLY A 79 21.87 13.63 -6.86
CA GLY A 79 22.81 12.55 -6.67
C GLY A 79 23.49 12.17 -7.98
N GLN A 80 24.48 11.28 -7.86
CA GLN A 80 25.22 10.68 -8.96
C GLN A 80 25.02 9.17 -8.95
N LEU A 81 24.56 8.60 -10.05
CA LEU A 81 24.62 7.15 -10.23
C LEU A 81 26.06 6.70 -10.42
N VAL A 82 26.43 5.63 -9.72
CA VAL A 82 27.79 5.08 -9.74
C VAL A 82 27.71 3.56 -9.81
N ARG A 83 28.44 2.94 -10.71
CA ARG A 83 28.68 1.50 -10.72
C ARG A 83 29.86 1.19 -9.80
N ILE A 84 29.63 0.33 -8.81
CA ILE A 84 30.62 -0.03 -7.78
C ILE A 84 30.86 -1.54 -7.88
N ALA A 85 32.05 -1.92 -8.33
CA ALA A 85 32.47 -3.31 -8.40
C ALA A 85 32.71 -3.89 -6.99
N LEU A 86 32.66 -5.21 -6.85
CA LEU A 86 32.99 -5.88 -5.56
C LEU A 86 34.38 -5.57 -5.06
N SER A 87 35.34 -5.24 -5.97
CA SER A 87 36.68 -4.76 -5.61
C SER A 87 36.70 -3.38 -4.95
N GLY A 88 35.57 -2.66 -4.97
CA GLY A 88 35.45 -1.28 -4.52
C GLY A 88 35.72 -0.22 -5.61
N ALA A 89 36.11 -0.64 -6.82
CA ALA A 89 36.29 0.30 -7.94
C ALA A 89 34.94 0.91 -8.32
N ALA A 90 34.89 2.25 -8.35
CA ALA A 90 33.67 3.03 -8.61
C ALA A 90 33.81 3.82 -9.91
N ARG A 91 32.74 3.80 -10.73
CA ARG A 91 32.66 4.58 -11.98
C ARG A 91 31.32 5.31 -12.04
N PRO A 92 31.32 6.64 -12.28
CA PRO A 92 30.08 7.39 -12.45
C PRO A 92 29.34 6.97 -13.72
N ILE A 93 28.01 7.02 -13.66
CA ILE A 93 27.09 6.72 -14.77
C ILE A 93 26.31 8.00 -15.10
N GLY A 94 26.54 8.55 -16.30
CA GLY A 94 25.88 9.78 -16.75
C GLY A 94 26.20 11.00 -15.87
N ALA A 95 25.39 12.05 -15.99
CA ALA A 95 25.52 13.27 -15.20
C ALA A 95 24.72 13.19 -13.89
N PRO A 96 25.13 13.91 -12.83
CA PRO A 96 24.31 14.11 -11.63
C PRO A 96 22.93 14.65 -11.97
N GLY A 97 21.95 14.40 -11.10
CA GLY A 97 20.59 14.93 -11.25
C GLY A 97 19.67 14.41 -10.15
N LEU A 98 18.43 14.90 -10.17
CA LEU A 98 17.36 14.48 -9.26
C LEU A 98 16.73 13.18 -9.78
N ILE A 99 17.30 12.03 -9.42
CA ILE A 99 16.84 10.72 -9.87
C ILE A 99 15.94 10.14 -8.79
N THR A 100 14.65 10.07 -9.08
CA THR A 100 13.63 9.55 -8.15
C THR A 100 13.63 8.04 -8.11
N GLU A 101 13.89 7.40 -9.27
CA GLU A 101 13.93 5.96 -9.39
C GLU A 101 14.95 5.52 -10.45
N PHE A 102 15.55 4.38 -10.22
CA PHE A 102 16.38 3.71 -11.22
C PHE A 102 16.31 2.19 -11.05
N SER A 103 16.40 1.47 -12.16
CA SER A 103 16.43 0.01 -12.16
C SER A 103 17.26 -0.54 -13.32
N VAL A 104 17.94 -1.67 -13.05
CA VAL A 104 18.75 -2.37 -14.05
C VAL A 104 17.88 -3.42 -14.75
N SER A 105 18.01 -3.52 -16.09
CA SER A 105 17.35 -4.57 -16.88
C SER A 105 17.81 -5.96 -16.42
N PRO A 106 16.97 -7.01 -16.57
CA PRO A 106 17.34 -8.37 -16.14
C PRO A 106 18.63 -8.92 -16.78
N ASP A 107 19.00 -8.47 -17.98
CA ASP A 107 20.25 -8.83 -18.64
C ASP A 107 21.47 -7.97 -18.24
N GLY A 108 21.26 -6.96 -17.40
CA GLY A 108 22.31 -6.07 -16.89
C GLY A 108 22.85 -5.03 -17.89
N ARG A 109 22.27 -4.92 -19.09
CA ARG A 109 22.81 -4.04 -20.14
C ARG A 109 22.25 -2.62 -20.14
N TYR A 110 21.06 -2.43 -19.57
CA TYR A 110 20.35 -1.16 -19.60
C TYR A 110 19.95 -0.69 -18.21
N LEU A 111 19.81 0.61 -18.10
CA LEU A 111 19.37 1.33 -16.92
C LEU A 111 18.12 2.13 -17.28
N LEU A 112 17.01 1.88 -16.61
CA LEU A 112 15.83 2.73 -16.61
C LEU A 112 15.98 3.76 -15.50
N THR A 113 15.74 5.03 -15.80
CA THR A 113 15.79 6.12 -14.81
C THR A 113 14.58 7.01 -14.93
N GLU A 114 14.10 7.49 -13.79
CA GLU A 114 13.16 8.59 -13.70
C GLU A 114 13.86 9.79 -13.06
N ARG A 115 13.71 10.98 -13.67
CA ARG A 115 14.37 12.22 -13.25
C ARG A 115 13.36 13.36 -13.13
N LEU A 116 13.43 14.12 -12.05
CA LEU A 116 12.75 15.40 -11.95
C LEU A 116 13.53 16.48 -12.67
N LYS A 117 12.78 17.44 -13.22
CA LYS A 117 13.31 18.58 -13.93
C LYS A 117 12.66 19.88 -13.43
N ARG A 118 13.28 21.01 -13.72
CA ARG A 118 12.67 22.33 -13.55
C ARG A 118 11.68 22.66 -14.68
N PRO A 119 10.71 23.57 -14.46
CA PRO A 119 10.48 24.33 -13.23
C PRO A 119 9.77 23.50 -12.15
N TYR A 120 10.06 23.78 -10.87
CA TYR A 120 9.33 23.21 -9.74
C TYR A 120 8.02 23.95 -9.50
N SER A 121 7.22 23.48 -8.55
CA SER A 121 5.95 24.09 -8.17
C SER A 121 5.92 24.34 -6.65
N TYR A 122 5.36 25.47 -6.25
CA TYR A 122 5.05 25.78 -4.86
C TYR A 122 3.62 25.36 -4.46
N LEU A 123 2.85 24.82 -5.40
CA LEU A 123 1.47 24.37 -5.19
C LEU A 123 1.30 22.85 -5.25
N LEU A 124 2.31 22.15 -5.80
CA LEU A 124 2.23 20.72 -6.06
C LEU A 124 3.45 20.01 -5.48
N PRO A 125 3.27 18.80 -4.92
CA PRO A 125 4.39 17.96 -4.46
C PRO A 125 5.22 17.43 -5.62
N ALA A 126 6.48 17.05 -5.31
CA ALA A 126 7.50 16.66 -6.29
C ALA A 126 7.07 15.55 -7.27
N ARG A 127 6.14 14.65 -6.88
CA ARG A 127 5.60 13.63 -7.79
C ARG A 127 4.85 14.16 -9.02
N TYR A 128 4.52 15.46 -9.04
CA TYR A 128 3.87 16.15 -10.16
C TYR A 128 4.81 17.07 -10.92
N PHE A 129 6.07 17.18 -10.50
CA PHE A 129 7.06 18.01 -11.19
C PHE A 129 7.37 17.47 -12.59
N PRO A 130 7.91 18.31 -13.47
CA PRO A 130 8.36 17.86 -14.77
C PRO A 130 9.27 16.65 -14.63
N THR A 131 8.97 15.60 -15.37
CA THR A 131 9.59 14.28 -15.20
C THR A 131 10.06 13.73 -16.54
N GLU A 132 11.31 13.28 -16.59
CA GLU A 132 11.85 12.51 -17.70
C GLU A 132 12.00 11.04 -17.28
N ILE A 133 11.43 10.11 -18.08
CA ILE A 133 11.70 8.67 -17.97
C ILE A 133 12.52 8.25 -19.19
N ALA A 134 13.67 7.65 -18.96
CA ALA A 134 14.60 7.31 -20.04
C ALA A 134 15.32 5.98 -19.80
N VAL A 135 15.70 5.34 -20.90
CA VAL A 135 16.59 4.17 -20.92
C VAL A 135 17.97 4.61 -21.38
N ALA A 136 18.99 4.17 -20.66
CA ALA A 136 20.38 4.32 -21.03
C ALA A 136 21.08 2.95 -21.04
N THR A 137 22.24 2.84 -21.68
CA THR A 137 23.15 1.72 -21.44
C THR A 137 23.65 1.77 -20.00
N ILE A 138 24.18 0.65 -19.51
CA ILE A 138 24.73 0.58 -18.14
C ILE A 138 25.92 1.53 -17.93
N ASP A 139 26.54 2.02 -19.00
CA ASP A 139 27.62 3.01 -18.97
C ASP A 139 27.09 4.46 -19.08
N GLY A 140 25.77 4.65 -19.14
CA GLY A 140 25.12 5.96 -19.11
C GLY A 140 24.85 6.60 -20.47
N GLN A 141 25.11 5.91 -21.60
CA GLN A 141 24.75 6.41 -22.92
C GLN A 141 23.23 6.31 -23.10
N ARG A 142 22.58 7.42 -23.40
CA ARG A 142 21.13 7.46 -23.64
C ARG A 142 20.76 6.66 -24.87
N VAL A 143 19.79 5.74 -24.70
CA VAL A 143 19.24 4.90 -25.78
C VAL A 143 17.88 5.42 -26.20
N ARG A 144 17.02 5.76 -25.22
CA ARG A 144 15.64 6.19 -25.47
C ARG A 144 15.15 7.12 -24.38
N THR A 145 14.42 8.16 -24.74
CA THR A 145 13.51 8.89 -23.85
C THR A 145 12.11 8.29 -24.06
N LEU A 146 11.55 7.69 -23.00
CA LEU A 146 10.18 7.14 -23.03
C LEU A 146 9.17 8.28 -22.93
N VAL A 147 9.37 9.21 -22.00
CA VAL A 147 8.54 10.40 -21.80
C VAL A 147 9.37 11.56 -21.28
N ASP A 148 9.03 12.73 -21.73
CA ASP A 148 9.46 14.02 -21.18
C ASP A 148 8.18 14.80 -20.87
N ARG A 149 7.72 14.72 -19.60
CA ARG A 149 6.44 15.27 -19.14
C ARG A 149 6.65 16.64 -18.51
N PRO A 150 5.83 17.62 -18.85
CA PRO A 150 5.81 18.91 -18.13
C PRO A 150 5.19 18.75 -16.74
N LEU A 151 5.10 19.85 -15.98
CA LEU A 151 4.39 19.90 -14.70
C LEU A 151 2.95 19.37 -14.88
N ALA A 152 2.58 18.41 -14.03
CA ALA A 152 1.24 17.79 -14.08
C ALA A 152 0.25 18.57 -13.21
N ASP A 153 -0.09 19.78 -13.63
CA ASP A 153 -1.00 20.70 -12.94
C ASP A 153 -2.46 20.59 -13.40
N ASP A 154 -2.72 19.80 -14.43
CA ASP A 154 -4.04 19.61 -15.06
C ASP A 154 -4.75 18.30 -14.65
N LEU A 155 -4.25 17.62 -13.61
CA LEU A 155 -4.84 16.36 -13.16
C LEU A 155 -6.23 16.58 -12.56
N PRO A 156 -7.22 15.76 -12.93
CA PRO A 156 -8.53 15.76 -12.27
C PRO A 156 -8.40 15.46 -10.75
N VAL A 157 -9.27 16.08 -9.95
CA VAL A 157 -9.38 15.71 -8.52
C VAL A 157 -10.28 14.48 -8.42
N ASP A 158 -9.69 13.30 -8.55
CA ASP A 158 -10.37 12.02 -8.38
C ASP A 158 -9.36 10.92 -7.98
N PHE A 159 -9.85 9.83 -7.34
CA PHE A 159 -8.98 8.79 -6.82
C PHE A 159 -8.18 8.05 -7.90
N ASP A 160 -8.76 7.82 -9.05
CA ASP A 160 -8.12 7.10 -10.15
C ASP A 160 -7.61 8.05 -11.25
N ALA A 161 -7.41 9.33 -10.93
CA ALA A 161 -6.81 10.29 -11.86
C ALA A 161 -5.36 9.89 -12.18
N ALA A 162 -4.99 9.94 -13.44
CA ALA A 162 -3.68 9.54 -13.92
C ALA A 162 -3.04 10.60 -14.82
N VAL A 163 -1.72 10.69 -14.79
CA VAL A 163 -0.97 11.54 -15.72
C VAL A 163 -1.13 11.05 -17.16
N LYS A 164 -1.07 11.96 -18.10
CA LYS A 164 -1.07 11.64 -19.53
C LYS A 164 0.26 11.04 -19.97
N GLY A 165 0.22 10.14 -20.94
CA GLY A 165 1.39 9.45 -21.48
C GLY A 165 1.94 8.34 -20.59
N PRO A 166 3.16 7.85 -20.87
CA PRO A 166 3.78 6.75 -20.16
C PRO A 166 3.92 7.00 -18.65
N ARG A 167 3.55 6.01 -17.84
CA ARG A 167 3.71 5.96 -16.39
C ARG A 167 3.95 4.52 -15.93
N GLU A 168 4.37 4.32 -14.67
CA GLU A 168 4.66 3.00 -14.09
C GLU A 168 5.64 2.20 -14.98
N ALA A 169 6.68 2.89 -15.48
CA ALA A 169 7.66 2.26 -16.35
C ALA A 169 8.53 1.28 -15.57
N MET A 170 8.67 0.06 -16.06
CA MET A 170 9.44 -1.01 -15.41
C MET A 170 10.02 -1.98 -16.41
N TRP A 171 10.95 -2.80 -15.94
CA TRP A 171 11.43 -3.95 -16.69
C TRP A 171 10.49 -5.14 -16.51
N ARG A 172 10.18 -5.82 -17.61
CA ARG A 172 9.56 -7.13 -17.58
C ARG A 172 10.51 -8.12 -16.90
N SER A 173 10.06 -8.75 -15.80
CA SER A 173 10.95 -9.53 -14.92
C SER A 173 11.48 -10.82 -15.55
N ASP A 174 10.71 -11.44 -16.43
CA ASP A 174 11.00 -12.73 -17.07
C ASP A 174 11.71 -12.61 -18.43
N ALA A 175 11.99 -11.39 -18.89
CA ALA A 175 12.65 -11.14 -20.19
C ALA A 175 13.96 -10.36 -20.01
N PRO A 176 14.95 -10.53 -20.92
CA PRO A 176 16.28 -9.92 -20.76
C PRO A 176 16.27 -8.40 -20.66
N ALA A 177 15.58 -7.71 -21.56
CA ALA A 177 15.50 -6.25 -21.61
C ALA A 177 14.24 -5.81 -22.37
N THR A 178 13.08 -5.98 -21.74
CA THR A 178 11.80 -5.50 -22.26
C THR A 178 11.23 -4.48 -21.32
N LEU A 179 11.07 -3.25 -21.80
CA LEU A 179 10.44 -2.16 -21.08
C LEU A 179 8.92 -2.32 -21.12
N VAL A 180 8.25 -2.03 -20.01
CA VAL A 180 6.79 -2.07 -19.86
C VAL A 180 6.33 -0.78 -19.20
N TRP A 181 5.18 -0.24 -19.62
CA TRP A 181 4.56 0.94 -19.02
C TRP A 181 3.05 0.97 -19.26
N ALA A 182 2.33 1.79 -18.54
CA ALA A 182 0.92 2.05 -18.76
C ALA A 182 0.68 3.45 -19.34
N GLU A 183 -0.37 3.59 -20.15
CA GLU A 183 -0.86 4.88 -20.65
C GLU A 183 -2.37 4.98 -20.47
N ALA A 184 -2.85 6.17 -20.06
CA ALA A 184 -4.27 6.42 -19.89
C ALA A 184 -4.96 6.64 -21.24
N LEU A 185 -6.01 5.86 -21.53
CA LEU A 185 -6.84 5.97 -22.74
C LEU A 185 -7.96 7.00 -22.61
N ASP A 186 -8.25 7.44 -21.39
CA ASP A 186 -9.28 8.41 -21.02
C ASP A 186 -8.75 9.82 -20.77
N GLY A 187 -7.50 10.08 -21.16
CA GLY A 187 -6.81 11.34 -20.88
C GLY A 187 -6.50 11.57 -19.40
N GLY A 188 -6.51 10.51 -18.57
CA GLY A 188 -6.29 10.57 -17.14
C GLY A 188 -7.54 10.88 -16.31
N ASN A 189 -8.71 11.01 -16.95
CA ASN A 189 -9.98 11.29 -16.27
C ASN A 189 -10.78 10.01 -16.02
N PRO A 190 -10.83 9.49 -14.78
CA PRO A 190 -11.52 8.24 -14.47
C PRO A 190 -13.04 8.31 -14.63
N ARG A 191 -13.61 9.52 -14.82
CA ARG A 191 -15.04 9.72 -15.07
C ARG A 191 -15.42 9.62 -16.55
N ALA A 192 -14.45 9.51 -17.44
CA ALA A 192 -14.71 9.33 -18.85
C ALA A 192 -15.42 7.98 -19.10
N LYS A 193 -16.47 8.01 -19.92
CA LYS A 193 -17.22 6.80 -20.27
C LYS A 193 -16.51 6.09 -21.43
N VAL A 194 -15.54 5.27 -21.11
CA VAL A 194 -14.74 4.49 -22.06
C VAL A 194 -14.79 3.00 -21.70
N ALA A 195 -14.53 2.13 -22.66
CA ALA A 195 -14.51 0.69 -22.43
C ALA A 195 -13.24 0.25 -21.65
N PHE A 196 -12.14 0.98 -21.87
CA PHE A 196 -10.85 0.72 -21.23
C PHE A 196 -10.24 2.04 -20.77
N HIS A 197 -9.77 2.06 -19.55
CA HIS A 197 -9.16 3.25 -18.97
C HIS A 197 -7.66 3.32 -19.21
N ASP A 198 -6.98 2.17 -19.33
CA ASP A 198 -5.56 2.13 -19.60
C ASP A 198 -5.18 1.10 -20.67
N VAL A 199 -4.02 1.30 -21.27
CA VAL A 199 -3.30 0.30 -22.06
C VAL A 199 -1.93 0.05 -21.43
N VAL A 200 -1.58 -1.22 -21.25
CA VAL A 200 -0.23 -1.65 -20.86
C VAL A 200 0.55 -1.96 -22.14
N LYS A 201 1.67 -1.28 -22.30
CA LYS A 201 2.53 -1.40 -23.49
C LYS A 201 3.85 -2.06 -23.13
N MET A 202 4.48 -2.71 -24.09
CA MET A 202 5.84 -3.23 -23.94
C MET A 202 6.70 -2.99 -25.18
N GLN A 203 8.01 -2.89 -24.97
CA GLN A 203 9.00 -2.72 -26.02
C GLN A 203 10.31 -3.40 -25.65
N ALA A 204 10.74 -4.33 -26.48
CA ALA A 204 12.01 -5.03 -26.29
C ALA A 204 13.20 -4.21 -26.79
N ALA A 205 14.39 -4.41 -26.18
CA ALA A 205 15.64 -3.91 -26.72
C ALA A 205 15.88 -4.44 -28.16
N PRO A 206 16.52 -3.63 -29.02
CA PRO A 206 17.21 -2.36 -28.77
C PRO A 206 16.29 -1.11 -28.76
N PHE A 207 14.97 -1.24 -28.63
CA PHE A 207 13.95 -0.17 -28.56
C PHE A 207 13.74 0.62 -29.86
N GLU A 208 14.10 0.01 -31.01
CA GLU A 208 13.90 0.59 -32.34
C GLU A 208 12.51 0.27 -32.90
N ALA A 209 11.99 -0.93 -32.62
CA ALA A 209 10.66 -1.33 -33.03
C ALA A 209 9.58 -0.54 -32.29
N ALA A 210 8.41 -0.35 -32.90
CA ALA A 210 7.27 0.28 -32.24
C ALA A 210 6.85 -0.54 -31.00
N PRO A 211 6.38 0.12 -29.91
CA PRO A 211 5.78 -0.57 -28.79
C PRO A 211 4.57 -1.39 -29.21
N VAL A 212 4.35 -2.50 -28.52
CA VAL A 212 3.15 -3.34 -28.69
C VAL A 212 2.24 -3.22 -27.47
N ASP A 213 0.94 -3.28 -27.70
CA ASP A 213 -0.08 -3.25 -26.64
C ASP A 213 -0.20 -4.66 -26.05
N LEU A 214 0.28 -4.84 -24.81
CA LEU A 214 0.17 -6.11 -24.08
C LEU A 214 -1.29 -6.39 -23.70
N ALA A 215 -1.96 -5.40 -23.07
CA ALA A 215 -3.34 -5.49 -22.65
C ALA A 215 -4.00 -4.11 -22.52
N MET A 216 -5.28 -4.04 -22.80
CA MET A 216 -6.15 -2.94 -22.35
C MET A 216 -6.83 -3.34 -21.05
N THR A 217 -6.94 -2.41 -20.09
CA THR A 217 -7.53 -2.67 -18.79
C THR A 217 -8.83 -1.86 -18.61
N PRO A 218 -9.93 -2.50 -18.17
CA PRO A 218 -11.20 -1.82 -17.91
C PRO A 218 -11.12 -0.71 -16.86
N ALA A 219 -10.20 -0.84 -15.91
CA ALA A 219 -9.93 0.13 -14.85
C ALA A 219 -8.46 0.58 -14.88
N ARG A 220 -8.00 1.32 -13.84
CA ARG A 220 -6.60 1.75 -13.76
C ARG A 220 -5.67 0.58 -13.55
N TYR A 221 -4.65 0.48 -14.39
CA TYR A 221 -3.55 -0.46 -14.20
C TYR A 221 -2.95 -0.33 -12.79
N ALA A 222 -2.81 -1.45 -12.11
CA ALA A 222 -2.27 -1.51 -10.75
C ALA A 222 -0.93 -2.24 -10.70
N THR A 223 -0.80 -3.39 -11.36
CA THR A 223 0.45 -4.18 -11.38
C THR A 223 0.39 -5.31 -12.41
N THR A 224 1.55 -5.88 -12.70
CA THR A 224 1.68 -7.13 -13.48
C THR A 224 2.52 -8.14 -12.69
N PHE A 225 2.01 -9.35 -12.54
CA PHE A 225 2.79 -10.50 -12.11
C PHE A 225 3.31 -11.22 -13.36
N TRP A 226 4.62 -11.27 -13.50
CA TRP A 226 5.28 -11.90 -14.63
C TRP A 226 5.50 -13.38 -14.36
N GLY A 227 5.26 -14.21 -15.34
CA GLY A 227 5.53 -15.64 -15.30
C GLY A 227 6.54 -16.03 -16.36
N ASP A 228 6.07 -16.07 -17.62
CA ASP A 228 6.88 -16.34 -18.80
C ASP A 228 6.21 -15.76 -20.06
N ASP A 229 6.76 -16.10 -21.25
CA ASP A 229 6.18 -15.65 -22.53
C ASP A 229 4.75 -16.15 -22.78
N GLY A 230 4.34 -17.25 -22.14
CA GLY A 230 3.00 -17.83 -22.27
C GLY A 230 1.97 -17.25 -21.30
N PHE A 231 2.41 -16.71 -20.16
CA PHE A 231 1.50 -16.24 -19.13
C PHE A 231 2.07 -15.14 -18.25
N ALA A 232 1.33 -14.04 -18.15
CA ALA A 232 1.46 -13.03 -17.10
C ALA A 232 0.06 -12.65 -16.61
N MET A 233 -0.03 -12.08 -15.42
CA MET A 233 -1.28 -11.64 -14.81
C MET A 233 -1.25 -10.13 -14.63
N VAL A 234 -2.03 -9.41 -15.42
CA VAL A 234 -2.26 -7.96 -15.27
C VAL A 234 -3.41 -7.73 -14.31
N VAL A 235 -3.25 -6.80 -13.39
CA VAL A 235 -4.27 -6.40 -12.41
C VAL A 235 -4.61 -4.94 -12.60
N ASP A 236 -5.89 -4.63 -12.62
CA ASP A 236 -6.41 -3.28 -12.58
C ASP A 236 -7.38 -3.08 -11.41
N ARG A 237 -7.66 -1.83 -11.06
CA ARG A 237 -8.59 -1.47 -9.99
C ARG A 237 -9.34 -0.19 -10.31
N GLU A 238 -10.62 -0.16 -9.87
CA GLU A 238 -11.44 1.04 -9.82
C GLU A 238 -11.81 1.36 -8.37
N TRP A 239 -11.44 2.56 -7.92
CA TRP A 239 -11.69 2.97 -6.54
C TRP A 239 -13.20 3.16 -6.25
N ARG A 240 -13.96 3.71 -7.18
CA ARG A 240 -15.39 4.01 -6.97
C ARG A 240 -16.24 2.77 -6.72
N SER A 241 -16.09 1.76 -7.58
CA SER A 241 -16.84 0.51 -7.50
C SER A 241 -16.18 -0.51 -6.59
N ARG A 242 -14.93 -0.26 -6.14
CA ARG A 242 -14.07 -1.24 -5.46
C ARG A 242 -13.81 -2.48 -6.31
N THR A 243 -13.89 -2.37 -7.62
CA THR A 243 -13.67 -3.49 -8.55
C THR A 243 -12.19 -3.72 -8.79
N GLU A 244 -11.79 -4.98 -8.81
CA GLU A 244 -10.48 -5.49 -9.26
C GLU A 244 -10.72 -6.47 -10.39
N HIS A 245 -9.98 -6.32 -11.51
CA HIS A 245 -9.88 -7.34 -12.53
C HIS A 245 -8.49 -7.96 -12.50
N ARG A 246 -8.43 -9.27 -12.73
CA ARG A 246 -7.20 -10.00 -13.02
C ARG A 246 -7.29 -10.57 -14.41
N LEU A 247 -6.38 -10.15 -15.26
CA LEU A 247 -6.36 -10.49 -16.68
C LEU A 247 -5.18 -11.43 -16.95
N ALA A 248 -5.43 -12.58 -17.58
CA ALA A 248 -4.39 -13.41 -18.16
C ALA A 248 -3.97 -12.81 -19.51
N VAL A 249 -2.69 -12.67 -19.70
CA VAL A 249 -2.07 -12.25 -20.96
C VAL A 249 -0.92 -13.18 -21.31
N ALA A 250 -0.66 -13.37 -22.60
CA ALA A 250 0.51 -14.08 -23.08
C ALA A 250 1.46 -13.06 -23.74
N PRO A 251 2.59 -12.72 -23.13
CA PRO A 251 3.51 -11.73 -23.70
C PRO A 251 3.98 -12.06 -25.14
N ALA A 252 4.10 -13.35 -25.49
CA ALA A 252 4.39 -13.78 -26.86
C ALA A 252 3.23 -13.56 -27.86
N ARG A 253 2.01 -13.27 -27.37
CA ARG A 253 0.81 -12.99 -28.19
C ARG A 253 0.09 -11.77 -27.62
N PRO A 254 0.71 -10.58 -27.69
CA PRO A 254 0.17 -9.37 -27.08
C PRO A 254 -1.20 -9.00 -27.65
N GLY A 255 -1.97 -8.21 -26.92
CA GLY A 255 -3.32 -7.77 -27.29
C GLY A 255 -4.44 -8.78 -27.05
N GLN A 256 -4.14 -9.99 -26.58
CA GLN A 256 -5.13 -11.04 -26.29
C GLN A 256 -5.29 -11.22 -24.76
N ALA A 257 -5.90 -10.24 -24.09
CA ALA A 257 -6.20 -10.34 -22.67
C ALA A 257 -7.49 -11.12 -22.43
N ARG A 258 -7.49 -11.98 -21.39
CA ARG A 258 -8.67 -12.72 -20.94
C ARG A 258 -8.89 -12.52 -19.45
N THR A 259 -10.08 -12.12 -19.05
CA THR A 259 -10.43 -11.97 -17.64
C THR A 259 -10.39 -13.32 -16.92
N LEU A 260 -9.59 -13.42 -15.87
CA LEU A 260 -9.53 -14.55 -14.94
C LEU A 260 -10.52 -14.38 -13.80
N LEU A 261 -10.62 -13.15 -13.30
CA LEU A 261 -11.40 -12.81 -12.13
C LEU A 261 -11.87 -11.36 -12.19
N THR A 262 -13.10 -11.12 -11.77
CA THR A 262 -13.63 -9.80 -11.41
C THR A 262 -14.19 -9.90 -9.99
N ARG A 263 -13.79 -9.00 -9.10
CA ARG A 263 -14.23 -9.01 -7.69
C ARG A 263 -14.32 -7.62 -7.09
N ASN A 264 -15.06 -7.49 -6.00
CA ASN A 264 -14.86 -6.37 -5.08
C ASN A 264 -13.57 -6.63 -4.28
N TYR A 265 -12.55 -5.76 -4.39
CA TYR A 265 -11.28 -5.98 -3.69
C TYR A 265 -11.37 -5.77 -2.16
N GLN A 266 -12.46 -5.20 -1.66
CA GLN A 266 -12.73 -5.12 -0.23
C GLN A 266 -13.31 -6.43 0.33
N ASP A 267 -13.79 -7.34 -0.52
CA ASP A 267 -14.27 -8.67 -0.12
C ASP A 267 -13.09 -9.54 0.35
N GLN A 268 -12.93 -9.63 1.67
CA GLN A 268 -11.87 -10.41 2.31
C GLN A 268 -12.14 -11.91 2.25
N TYR A 269 -13.42 -12.32 2.28
CA TYR A 269 -13.78 -13.75 2.24
C TYR A 269 -13.60 -14.34 0.86
N GLY A 270 -13.84 -13.54 -0.18
CA GLY A 270 -13.61 -13.92 -1.57
C GLY A 270 -12.20 -13.64 -2.08
N ASP A 271 -11.23 -13.27 -1.21
CA ASP A 271 -9.87 -12.99 -1.67
C ASP A 271 -9.15 -14.29 -2.09
N PRO A 272 -8.81 -14.45 -3.37
CA PRO A 272 -8.10 -15.63 -3.86
C PRO A 272 -6.60 -15.63 -3.49
N GLY A 273 -6.12 -14.58 -2.80
CA GLY A 273 -4.72 -14.41 -2.49
C GLY A 273 -3.92 -13.81 -3.65
N ARG A 274 -2.60 -13.88 -3.52
CA ARG A 274 -1.63 -13.33 -4.49
C ARG A 274 -0.74 -14.43 -5.02
N PRO A 275 -0.27 -14.34 -6.28
CA PRO A 275 0.72 -15.27 -6.80
C PRO A 275 1.96 -15.37 -5.89
N VAL A 276 2.42 -16.58 -5.67
CA VAL A 276 3.74 -16.79 -5.09
C VAL A 276 4.77 -16.40 -6.14
N VAL A 277 5.71 -15.57 -5.76
CA VAL A 277 6.82 -15.16 -6.63
C VAL A 277 8.14 -15.67 -6.07
N GLU A 278 9.07 -15.95 -6.96
CA GLU A 278 10.44 -16.32 -6.64
C GLU A 278 11.41 -15.50 -7.50
N SER A 279 12.65 -15.39 -7.04
CA SER A 279 13.70 -14.73 -7.83
C SER A 279 14.19 -15.67 -8.92
N ASN A 280 14.14 -15.21 -10.18
CA ASN A 280 14.78 -15.91 -11.30
C ASN A 280 16.32 -15.72 -11.25
N ALA A 281 17.02 -16.25 -12.25
CA ALA A 281 18.49 -16.15 -12.35
C ALA A 281 19.01 -14.69 -12.38
N ALA A 282 18.18 -13.74 -12.81
CA ALA A 282 18.50 -12.30 -12.80
C ALA A 282 18.12 -11.60 -11.48
N GLY A 283 17.69 -12.35 -10.47
CA GLY A 283 17.21 -11.79 -9.18
C GLY A 283 15.88 -11.05 -9.28
N LYS A 284 15.11 -11.25 -10.37
CA LYS A 284 13.82 -10.57 -10.59
C LYS A 284 12.66 -11.47 -10.20
N PRO A 285 11.57 -10.91 -9.63
CA PRO A 285 10.43 -11.69 -9.18
C PRO A 285 9.64 -12.24 -10.37
N VAL A 286 9.40 -13.55 -10.39
CA VAL A 286 8.52 -14.22 -11.36
C VAL A 286 7.55 -15.13 -10.63
N MET A 287 6.36 -15.33 -11.19
CA MET A 287 5.35 -16.24 -10.63
C MET A 287 5.86 -17.68 -10.65
N ARG A 288 5.51 -18.40 -9.59
CA ARG A 288 5.84 -19.82 -9.49
C ARG A 288 4.71 -20.67 -10.05
N PHE A 289 5.03 -21.44 -11.10
CA PHE A 289 4.10 -22.38 -11.72
C PHE A 289 4.12 -23.76 -11.03
N THR A 290 3.02 -24.50 -11.17
CA THR A 290 3.02 -25.94 -10.89
C THR A 290 3.92 -26.69 -11.88
N PRO A 291 4.45 -27.89 -11.51
CA PRO A 291 5.35 -28.62 -12.41
C PRO A 291 4.78 -28.98 -13.79
N ASP A 292 3.45 -29.11 -13.90
CA ASP A 292 2.74 -29.35 -15.16
C ASP A 292 2.40 -28.05 -15.93
N HIS A 293 2.79 -26.90 -15.41
CA HIS A 293 2.55 -25.57 -15.99
C HIS A 293 1.08 -25.21 -16.24
N LYS A 294 0.12 -25.84 -15.51
CA LYS A 294 -1.32 -25.58 -15.66
C LYS A 294 -1.88 -24.59 -14.66
N ALA A 295 -1.13 -24.30 -13.60
CA ALA A 295 -1.55 -23.39 -12.54
C ALA A 295 -0.35 -22.60 -11.98
N VAL A 296 -0.65 -21.51 -11.27
CA VAL A 296 0.32 -20.81 -10.41
C VAL A 296 0.00 -21.05 -8.95
N TYR A 297 1.02 -21.04 -8.10
CA TYR A 297 0.82 -21.05 -6.66
C TYR A 297 0.36 -19.69 -6.18
N VAL A 298 -0.56 -19.69 -5.21
CA VAL A 298 -1.08 -18.47 -4.58
C VAL A 298 -1.11 -18.62 -3.05
N THR A 299 -0.91 -17.51 -2.34
CA THR A 299 -1.04 -17.41 -0.88
C THR A 299 -1.96 -16.26 -0.52
N GLY A 300 -2.67 -16.37 0.59
CA GLY A 300 -3.56 -15.31 1.09
C GLY A 300 -3.88 -15.49 2.56
N ASP A 301 -4.58 -14.50 3.14
CA ASP A 301 -4.93 -14.48 4.56
C ASP A 301 -6.06 -15.46 4.91
N GLY A 302 -6.87 -15.86 3.94
CA GLY A 302 -7.94 -16.83 4.14
C GLY A 302 -8.96 -16.41 5.19
N ALA A 303 -9.41 -15.16 5.12
CA ALA A 303 -10.41 -14.61 6.02
C ALA A 303 -11.74 -15.35 5.89
N THR A 304 -12.38 -15.62 7.03
CA THR A 304 -13.69 -16.27 7.15
C THR A 304 -14.45 -15.71 8.35
N LYS A 305 -15.72 -16.04 8.50
CA LYS A 305 -16.49 -15.72 9.71
C LYS A 305 -15.88 -16.29 11.00
N ALA A 306 -15.10 -17.38 10.89
CA ALA A 306 -14.46 -18.03 12.03
C ALA A 306 -13.04 -17.54 12.33
N GLY A 307 -12.52 -16.61 11.52
CA GLY A 307 -11.18 -16.04 11.65
C GLY A 307 -10.37 -16.12 10.36
N ALA A 308 -9.10 -15.73 10.44
CA ALA A 308 -8.15 -15.76 9.33
C ALA A 308 -7.31 -17.05 9.38
N PHE A 309 -7.32 -17.79 8.27
CA PHE A 309 -6.58 -19.05 8.09
C PHE A 309 -5.67 -18.94 6.85
N PRO A 310 -4.52 -18.30 6.97
CA PRO A 310 -3.59 -18.15 5.86
C PRO A 310 -3.33 -19.46 5.14
N PHE A 311 -3.11 -19.38 3.84
CA PHE A 311 -3.10 -20.59 3.00
C PHE A 311 -2.06 -20.58 1.89
N LEU A 312 -1.78 -21.77 1.38
CA LEU A 312 -1.20 -22.06 0.08
C LEU A 312 -2.23 -22.78 -0.80
N ALA A 313 -2.39 -22.34 -2.03
CA ALA A 313 -3.28 -22.94 -3.02
C ALA A 313 -2.66 -22.91 -4.42
N THR A 314 -3.30 -23.57 -5.39
CA THR A 314 -3.02 -23.39 -6.81
C THR A 314 -4.20 -22.72 -7.49
N LEU A 315 -3.92 -21.80 -8.41
CA LEU A 315 -4.90 -21.11 -9.26
C LEU A 315 -4.67 -21.53 -10.71
N PRO A 316 -5.65 -22.16 -11.39
CA PRO A 316 -5.49 -22.55 -12.78
C PRO A 316 -5.23 -21.35 -13.69
N LEU A 317 -4.33 -21.51 -14.69
CA LEU A 317 -4.05 -20.45 -15.68
C LEU A 317 -5.29 -20.10 -16.53
N THR A 318 -6.25 -21.03 -16.59
CA THR A 318 -7.55 -20.81 -17.26
C THR A 318 -8.54 -20.03 -16.41
N GLY A 319 -8.21 -19.72 -15.16
CA GLY A 319 -9.16 -19.18 -14.19
C GLY A 319 -10.03 -20.27 -13.56
N GLY A 320 -11.00 -19.87 -12.74
CA GLY A 320 -11.87 -20.78 -12.01
C GLY A 320 -11.45 -20.96 -10.55
N GLU A 321 -11.93 -22.03 -9.92
CA GLU A 321 -11.70 -22.30 -8.50
C GLU A 321 -10.25 -22.70 -8.22
N GLN A 322 -9.71 -22.16 -7.13
CA GLN A 322 -8.40 -22.54 -6.61
C GLN A 322 -8.46 -23.86 -5.84
N THR A 323 -7.39 -24.65 -5.94
CA THR A 323 -7.24 -25.85 -5.14
C THR A 323 -6.39 -25.57 -3.92
N ARG A 324 -6.98 -25.70 -2.72
CA ARG A 324 -6.28 -25.48 -1.46
C ARG A 324 -5.32 -26.64 -1.16
N LEU A 325 -4.04 -26.34 -1.02
CA LEU A 325 -3.00 -27.31 -0.67
C LEU A 325 -2.77 -27.38 0.84
N TRP A 326 -2.81 -26.23 1.49
CA TRP A 326 -2.57 -26.10 2.92
C TRP A 326 -3.28 -24.86 3.47
N SER A 327 -3.69 -24.91 4.76
CA SER A 327 -4.16 -23.76 5.52
C SER A 327 -3.67 -23.83 6.96
N ALA A 328 -3.44 -22.67 7.55
CA ALA A 328 -3.22 -22.53 8.98
C ALA A 328 -4.41 -23.09 9.79
N LYS A 329 -4.15 -23.56 11.00
CA LYS A 329 -5.17 -24.09 11.91
C LYS A 329 -5.04 -23.47 13.29
N PRO A 330 -6.15 -23.22 13.99
CA PRO A 330 -6.09 -22.76 15.37
C PRO A 330 -5.23 -23.68 16.25
N PRO A 331 -4.56 -23.15 17.27
CA PRO A 331 -4.55 -21.77 17.73
C PRO A 331 -3.52 -20.88 17.02
N TYR A 332 -3.01 -21.30 15.86
CA TYR A 332 -1.94 -20.60 15.18
C TYR A 332 -2.46 -19.71 14.06
N TYR A 333 -1.87 -18.52 13.97
CA TYR A 333 -1.80 -17.74 12.75
C TYR A 333 -0.46 -18.05 12.08
N GLU A 334 -0.49 -18.60 10.86
CA GLU A 334 0.70 -19.11 10.22
C GLU A 334 0.69 -18.78 8.74
N THR A 335 1.65 -17.97 8.29
CA THR A 335 1.76 -17.50 6.90
C THR A 335 2.85 -18.24 6.16
N VAL A 336 2.66 -18.48 4.87
CA VAL A 336 3.71 -19.02 3.99
C VAL A 336 4.72 -17.93 3.69
N VAL A 337 6.00 -18.21 3.92
CA VAL A 337 7.13 -17.31 3.66
C VAL A 337 7.83 -17.68 2.35
N ALA A 338 8.04 -18.97 2.13
CA ALA A 338 8.67 -19.49 0.91
C ALA A 338 8.24 -20.93 0.64
N MET A 339 8.24 -21.31 -0.61
CA MET A 339 8.23 -22.71 -1.03
C MET A 339 9.66 -23.23 -1.08
N LEU A 340 9.87 -24.44 -0.56
CA LEU A 340 11.20 -25.06 -0.47
C LEU A 340 11.39 -26.19 -1.49
N ASP A 341 10.39 -26.44 -2.32
CA ASP A 341 10.41 -27.36 -3.46
C ASP A 341 9.43 -26.89 -4.55
N ASP A 342 9.54 -27.46 -5.75
CA ASP A 342 8.71 -27.04 -6.90
C ASP A 342 7.27 -27.54 -6.84
N THR A 343 6.98 -28.49 -5.94
CA THR A 343 5.67 -29.11 -5.82
C THR A 343 4.78 -28.50 -4.74
N GLY A 344 5.30 -27.53 -3.96
CA GLY A 344 4.61 -26.97 -2.81
C GLY A 344 4.42 -27.93 -1.65
N GLN A 345 5.15 -29.07 -1.62
CA GLN A 345 5.05 -30.04 -0.56
C GLN A 345 5.90 -29.70 0.67
N ARG A 346 6.93 -28.90 0.49
CA ARG A 346 7.75 -28.37 1.58
C ARG A 346 7.70 -26.83 1.54
N ILE A 347 7.29 -26.25 2.66
CA ILE A 347 7.17 -24.78 2.78
C ILE A 347 7.85 -24.29 4.05
N LEU A 348 8.39 -23.10 3.99
CA LEU A 348 8.78 -22.31 5.16
C LEU A 348 7.60 -21.44 5.55
N THR A 349 7.20 -21.53 6.80
CA THR A 349 6.11 -20.71 7.34
C THR A 349 6.60 -19.87 8.52
N ARG A 350 5.95 -18.73 8.76
CA ARG A 350 6.07 -17.93 9.98
C ARG A 350 4.84 -18.20 10.85
N ARG A 351 5.04 -18.88 11.95
CA ARG A 351 3.99 -19.33 12.87
C ARG A 351 4.01 -18.52 14.15
N GLU A 352 2.86 -18.08 14.56
CA GLU A 352 2.61 -17.37 15.80
C GLU A 352 1.26 -17.76 16.41
N SER A 353 1.03 -17.37 17.67
CA SER A 353 -0.28 -17.38 18.31
C SER A 353 -0.37 -16.21 19.28
N ALA A 354 -1.51 -15.95 19.89
CA ALA A 354 -1.63 -14.91 20.92
C ALA A 354 -0.58 -15.04 22.06
N LYS A 355 -0.05 -16.26 22.29
CA LYS A 355 0.91 -16.58 23.36
C LYS A 355 2.30 -16.99 22.85
N LEU A 356 2.45 -17.26 21.56
CA LEU A 356 3.69 -17.73 20.96
C LEU A 356 4.26 -16.66 20.03
N ALA A 357 5.47 -16.18 20.35
CA ALA A 357 6.19 -15.24 19.49
C ALA A 357 6.41 -15.82 18.08
N PRO A 358 6.40 -14.98 17.03
CA PRO A 358 6.59 -15.42 15.65
C PRO A 358 7.91 -16.17 15.47
N ASN A 359 7.83 -17.40 14.97
CA ASN A 359 8.98 -18.25 14.68
C ASN A 359 8.81 -18.94 13.32
N TYR A 360 9.93 -19.30 12.70
CA TYR A 360 9.94 -19.97 11.42
C TYR A 360 9.89 -21.49 11.59
N VAL A 361 9.12 -22.15 10.71
CA VAL A 361 8.88 -23.57 10.74
C VAL A 361 8.93 -24.13 9.31
N VAL A 362 9.68 -25.20 9.09
CA VAL A 362 9.61 -26.00 7.86
C VAL A 362 8.48 -27.02 8.01
N ARG A 363 7.56 -26.99 7.04
CA ARG A 363 6.39 -27.88 6.99
C ARG A 363 6.44 -28.84 5.80
N SER A 364 5.96 -30.06 6.05
CA SER A 364 5.47 -30.98 5.01
C SER A 364 3.97 -30.79 4.86
N VAL A 365 3.53 -30.38 3.68
CA VAL A 365 2.11 -30.06 3.40
C VAL A 365 1.23 -31.30 3.51
N ARG A 366 1.57 -32.39 2.83
CA ARG A 366 0.83 -33.67 2.90
C ARG A 366 1.09 -34.45 4.19
N GLY A 367 2.33 -34.49 4.65
CA GLY A 367 2.72 -35.28 5.82
C GLY A 367 2.38 -34.64 7.16
N GLY A 368 1.92 -33.37 7.18
CA GLY A 368 1.51 -32.65 8.39
C GLY A 368 2.65 -32.34 9.39
N SER A 369 3.88 -32.80 9.12
CA SER A 369 5.03 -32.56 10.02
C SER A 369 5.44 -31.09 10.02
N ALA A 370 5.95 -30.62 11.18
CA ALA A 370 6.40 -29.25 11.40
C ALA A 370 7.70 -29.27 12.20
N LYS A 371 8.79 -28.80 11.59
CA LYS A 371 10.11 -28.69 12.22
C LYS A 371 10.45 -27.22 12.49
N PRO A 372 10.58 -26.78 13.76
CA PRO A 372 11.02 -25.43 14.07
C PRO A 372 12.42 -25.14 13.49
N VAL A 373 12.60 -23.92 12.99
CA VAL A 373 13.89 -23.41 12.48
C VAL A 373 14.47 -22.36 13.42
N THR A 374 13.58 -21.57 14.07
CA THR A 374 13.96 -20.53 15.03
C THR A 374 13.24 -20.71 16.36
N ALA A 375 13.74 -20.06 17.39
CA ALA A 375 13.19 -20.07 18.74
C ALA A 375 13.28 -18.66 19.38
N PHE A 376 12.72 -17.65 18.68
CA PHE A 376 12.68 -16.28 19.20
C PHE A 376 11.75 -16.19 20.41
N ALA A 377 12.23 -15.58 21.48
CA ALA A 377 11.45 -15.32 22.67
C ALA A 377 10.48 -14.14 22.50
N ASP A 378 9.54 -14.00 23.42
CA ASP A 378 8.66 -12.84 23.52
C ASP A 378 9.52 -11.58 23.80
N PRO A 379 9.52 -10.57 22.90
CA PRO A 379 10.29 -9.34 23.09
C PRO A 379 9.73 -8.43 24.18
N ALA A 380 8.51 -8.68 24.66
CA ALA A 380 7.83 -7.86 25.67
C ALA A 380 7.05 -8.75 26.68
N PRO A 381 7.77 -9.53 27.52
CA PRO A 381 7.14 -10.53 28.40
C PRO A 381 6.19 -9.92 29.45
N VAL A 382 6.29 -8.62 29.74
CA VAL A 382 5.34 -7.89 30.60
C VAL A 382 3.89 -7.98 30.08
N PHE A 383 3.70 -8.23 28.79
CA PHE A 383 2.37 -8.41 28.16
C PHE A 383 1.96 -9.89 28.02
N ALA A 384 2.75 -10.84 28.51
CA ALA A 384 2.47 -12.28 28.31
C ALA A 384 1.12 -12.73 28.93
N GLY A 385 0.67 -12.07 29.99
CA GLY A 385 -0.60 -12.36 30.66
C GLY A 385 -1.82 -11.60 30.11
N VAL A 386 -1.63 -10.74 29.11
CA VAL A 386 -2.75 -9.99 28.49
C VAL A 386 -3.66 -10.96 27.76
N THR A 387 -4.97 -10.81 27.97
CA THR A 387 -5.97 -11.59 27.24
C THR A 387 -6.40 -10.84 25.99
N GLN A 388 -6.41 -11.53 24.86
CA GLN A 388 -6.91 -11.04 23.58
C GLN A 388 -8.04 -11.94 23.10
N ARG A 389 -9.14 -11.33 22.67
CA ARG A 389 -10.23 -12.05 22.00
C ARG A 389 -10.96 -11.16 21.02
N THR A 390 -11.40 -11.71 19.91
CA THR A 390 -12.34 -11.03 19.00
C THR A 390 -13.73 -11.09 19.57
N ILE A 391 -14.41 -9.96 19.54
CA ILE A 391 -15.85 -9.87 19.86
C ILE A 391 -16.60 -9.46 18.60
N THR A 392 -17.80 -10.03 18.43
CA THR A 392 -18.74 -9.67 17.36
C THR A 392 -20.03 -9.14 17.98
N TYR A 393 -20.62 -8.13 17.37
CA TYR A 393 -21.83 -7.49 17.87
C TYR A 393 -22.60 -6.86 16.70
N PRO A 394 -23.94 -6.79 16.77
CA PRO A 394 -24.74 -6.13 15.75
C PRO A 394 -24.79 -4.62 15.95
N ARG A 395 -24.74 -3.86 14.85
CA ARG A 395 -25.23 -2.49 14.79
C ARG A 395 -26.77 -2.47 14.80
N ALA A 396 -27.39 -1.36 15.13
CA ALA A 396 -28.85 -1.25 15.27
C ALA A 396 -29.63 -1.63 13.98
N ASP A 397 -29.03 -1.48 12.82
CA ASP A 397 -29.58 -1.88 11.51
C ASP A 397 -29.30 -3.35 11.15
N GLY A 398 -28.70 -4.12 12.06
CA GLY A 398 -28.38 -5.53 11.87
C GLY A 398 -27.02 -5.80 11.23
N LEU A 399 -26.24 -4.77 10.83
CA LEU A 399 -24.89 -4.96 10.31
C LEU A 399 -24.00 -5.60 11.37
N ALA A 400 -23.36 -6.72 11.03
CA ALA A 400 -22.39 -7.37 11.92
C ALA A 400 -21.12 -6.52 12.01
N LEU A 401 -20.68 -6.24 13.22
CA LEU A 401 -19.42 -5.54 13.52
C LEU A 401 -18.55 -6.44 14.39
N SER A 402 -17.24 -6.16 14.40
CA SER A 402 -16.28 -6.88 15.23
C SER A 402 -15.17 -5.96 15.72
N GLY A 403 -14.43 -6.42 16.74
CA GLY A 403 -13.26 -5.72 17.27
C GLY A 403 -12.43 -6.65 18.15
N SER A 404 -11.16 -6.31 18.35
CA SER A 404 -10.22 -7.06 19.19
C SER A 404 -10.25 -6.49 20.61
N LEU A 405 -10.78 -7.23 21.56
CA LEU A 405 -10.82 -6.85 22.97
C LEU A 405 -9.57 -7.36 23.69
N TYR A 406 -8.80 -6.42 24.25
CA TYR A 406 -7.64 -6.68 25.08
C TYR A 406 -7.96 -6.36 26.53
N LEU A 407 -7.56 -7.25 27.44
CA LEU A 407 -7.75 -7.11 28.88
C LEU A 407 -6.40 -7.22 29.60
N PRO A 408 -6.20 -6.44 30.69
CA PRO A 408 -4.99 -6.50 31.50
C PRO A 408 -4.66 -7.92 31.96
N ALA A 409 -3.39 -8.16 32.23
CA ALA A 409 -2.92 -9.44 32.76
C ALA A 409 -3.61 -9.77 34.10
N GLY A 410 -4.17 -10.98 34.20
CA GLY A 410 -4.82 -11.45 35.41
C GLY A 410 -6.19 -10.84 35.71
N TYR A 411 -6.75 -10.03 34.83
CA TYR A 411 -8.08 -9.44 35.01
C TYR A 411 -9.18 -10.50 35.00
N ASP A 412 -10.09 -10.39 35.95
CA ASP A 412 -11.32 -11.18 36.04
C ASP A 412 -12.51 -10.25 36.28
N ALA A 413 -13.49 -10.22 35.38
CA ALA A 413 -14.59 -9.28 35.39
C ALA A 413 -15.48 -9.42 36.65
N LYS A 414 -15.59 -10.63 37.24
CA LYS A 414 -16.39 -10.87 38.44
C LYS A 414 -15.69 -10.38 39.71
N ARG A 415 -14.37 -10.46 39.76
CA ARG A 415 -13.56 -10.03 40.89
C ARG A 415 -13.28 -8.53 40.87
N ASP A 416 -12.87 -8.03 39.69
CA ASP A 416 -12.25 -6.70 39.53
C ASP A 416 -13.26 -5.64 39.06
N GLY A 417 -14.42 -6.09 38.59
CA GLY A 417 -15.47 -5.18 38.08
C GLY A 417 -15.09 -4.55 36.72
N PRO A 418 -15.95 -3.62 36.23
CA PRO A 418 -15.71 -2.96 34.94
C PRO A 418 -14.52 -1.99 34.96
N LEU A 419 -13.72 -2.00 33.88
CA LEU A 419 -12.53 -1.18 33.73
C LEU A 419 -12.78 0.11 32.93
N PRO A 420 -11.96 1.17 33.15
CA PRO A 420 -11.86 2.25 32.18
C PRO A 420 -11.42 1.63 30.84
N THR A 421 -12.07 2.05 29.74
CA THR A 421 -11.91 1.39 28.46
C THR A 421 -11.63 2.39 27.35
N LEU A 422 -10.56 2.13 26.57
CA LEU A 422 -10.24 2.86 25.36
C LEU A 422 -10.76 2.11 24.14
N LEU A 423 -11.51 2.81 23.29
CA LEU A 423 -11.87 2.38 21.94
C LEU A 423 -10.89 3.04 20.96
N TRP A 424 -10.07 2.25 20.27
CA TRP A 424 -9.09 2.75 19.31
C TRP A 424 -9.43 2.26 17.91
N ALA A 425 -9.82 3.17 17.00
CA ALA A 425 -10.40 2.79 15.73
C ALA A 425 -9.95 3.67 14.56
N TYR A 426 -10.24 3.18 13.36
CA TYR A 426 -10.05 3.86 12.09
C TYR A 426 -11.27 3.58 11.19
N PRO A 427 -12.03 4.59 10.74
CA PRO A 427 -13.15 4.39 9.83
C PRO A 427 -12.68 3.88 8.46
N ALA A 428 -13.51 3.07 7.83
CA ALA A 428 -13.26 2.58 6.47
C ALA A 428 -14.53 2.73 5.62
N GLU A 429 -14.36 3.19 4.39
CA GLU A 429 -15.47 3.38 3.45
C GLU A 429 -15.70 2.13 2.62
N PHE A 430 -16.98 1.77 2.47
CA PHE A 430 -17.44 0.63 1.70
C PHE A 430 -18.55 1.03 0.73
N THR A 431 -18.67 0.26 -0.36
CA THR A 431 -19.75 0.39 -1.34
C THR A 431 -20.79 -0.73 -1.20
N ASP A 432 -20.54 -1.72 -0.33
CA ASP A 432 -21.39 -2.88 -0.11
C ASP A 432 -21.44 -3.25 1.39
N ALA A 433 -22.62 -3.25 1.97
CA ALA A 433 -22.84 -3.61 3.37
C ALA A 433 -22.43 -5.05 3.70
N LYS A 434 -22.58 -6.00 2.76
CA LYS A 434 -22.19 -7.40 2.97
C LYS A 434 -20.68 -7.54 3.18
N VAL A 435 -19.91 -6.72 2.47
CA VAL A 435 -18.45 -6.67 2.58
C VAL A 435 -18.03 -5.92 3.86
N ALA A 436 -18.71 -4.82 4.16
CA ALA A 436 -18.45 -4.02 5.35
C ALA A 436 -18.64 -4.78 6.68
N GLY A 437 -19.53 -5.78 6.70
CA GLY A 437 -19.79 -6.65 7.86
C GLY A 437 -18.86 -7.85 8.00
N GLN A 438 -17.85 -7.99 7.15
CA GLN A 438 -16.92 -9.12 7.23
C GLN A 438 -15.97 -8.96 8.42
N THR A 439 -15.80 -10.03 9.18
CA THR A 439 -14.83 -10.11 10.27
C THR A 439 -13.45 -10.42 9.72
N VAL A 440 -12.48 -9.59 10.06
CA VAL A 440 -11.05 -9.84 9.77
C VAL A 440 -10.36 -10.24 11.07
N ASP A 441 -10.83 -11.33 11.68
CA ASP A 441 -10.34 -11.76 12.99
C ASP A 441 -8.86 -12.14 12.95
N GLN A 442 -8.13 -11.58 13.90
CA GLN A 442 -6.71 -11.83 14.11
C GLN A 442 -6.41 -12.30 15.55
N GLY A 443 -7.40 -12.87 16.24
CA GLY A 443 -7.28 -13.34 17.62
C GLY A 443 -6.15 -14.33 17.87
N ASN A 444 -5.67 -14.99 16.80
CA ASN A 444 -4.52 -15.90 16.86
C ASN A 444 -3.17 -15.21 16.59
N ARG A 445 -3.12 -13.89 16.35
CA ARG A 445 -1.86 -13.17 16.15
C ARG A 445 -1.16 -12.83 17.46
N PHE A 446 0.16 -12.84 17.40
CA PHE A 446 1.01 -12.37 18.48
C PHE A 446 1.11 -10.84 18.42
N VAL A 447 0.38 -10.18 19.30
CA VAL A 447 0.36 -8.72 19.37
C VAL A 447 1.14 -8.25 20.59
N ARG A 448 2.10 -7.36 20.35
CA ARG A 448 2.86 -6.66 21.40
C ARG A 448 2.96 -5.18 21.06
N PRO A 449 2.88 -4.30 22.06
CA PRO A 449 3.03 -2.86 21.85
C PRO A 449 4.39 -2.52 21.23
N ARG A 450 4.38 -1.52 20.33
CA ARG A 450 5.61 -0.98 19.70
C ARG A 450 5.51 0.53 19.66
N GLY A 451 6.63 1.22 19.83
CA GLY A 451 6.69 2.68 19.78
C GLY A 451 5.69 3.32 20.74
N ILE A 452 4.85 4.21 20.25
CA ILE A 452 3.79 4.90 20.99
C ILE A 452 2.43 4.19 20.88
N SER A 453 2.38 2.89 21.09
CA SER A 453 1.17 2.10 21.03
C SER A 453 0.20 2.42 22.17
N HIS A 454 -1.10 2.54 21.86
CA HIS A 454 -2.17 2.66 22.84
C HIS A 454 -2.31 1.41 23.73
N LEU A 455 -1.80 0.25 23.30
CA LEU A 455 -1.82 -0.99 24.08
C LEU A 455 -0.99 -0.91 25.36
N PHE A 456 -0.09 0.07 25.52
CA PHE A 456 0.60 0.29 26.82
C PHE A 456 -0.35 0.62 27.96
N LEU A 457 -1.54 1.16 27.68
CA LEU A 457 -2.56 1.43 28.70
C LEU A 457 -3.08 0.17 29.41
N LEU A 458 -2.88 -1.03 28.81
CA LEU A 458 -3.15 -2.30 29.48
C LEU A 458 -2.34 -2.46 30.78
N THR A 459 -1.12 -1.93 30.87
CA THR A 459 -0.28 -1.95 32.07
C THR A 459 -0.76 -0.97 33.15
N GLN A 460 -1.70 -0.09 32.79
CA GLN A 460 -2.33 0.90 33.68
C GLN A 460 -3.76 0.50 34.08
N GLY A 461 -4.16 -0.75 33.81
CA GLY A 461 -5.45 -1.27 34.17
C GLY A 461 -6.62 -0.88 33.25
N TYR A 462 -6.34 -0.39 32.04
CA TYR A 462 -7.38 -0.12 31.04
C TYR A 462 -7.70 -1.38 30.25
N ALA A 463 -8.98 -1.59 29.92
CA ALA A 463 -9.36 -2.45 28.81
C ALA A 463 -9.24 -1.67 27.49
N ILE A 464 -8.96 -2.38 26.40
CA ILE A 464 -8.84 -1.75 25.07
C ILE A 464 -9.67 -2.54 24.08
N LEU A 465 -10.60 -1.87 23.40
CA LEU A 465 -11.25 -2.38 22.21
C LEU A 465 -10.49 -1.80 21.00
N ASP A 466 -9.63 -2.63 20.43
CA ASP A 466 -8.75 -2.26 19.32
C ASP A 466 -9.36 -2.62 17.98
N ASN A 467 -9.26 -1.70 17.01
CA ASN A 467 -9.83 -1.84 15.67
C ASN A 467 -11.29 -2.33 15.66
N PRO A 468 -12.20 -1.79 16.52
CA PRO A 468 -13.60 -2.05 16.27
C PRO A 468 -13.98 -1.54 14.89
N ALA A 469 -14.74 -2.35 14.15
CA ALA A 469 -15.17 -2.01 12.81
C ALA A 469 -16.00 -0.71 12.82
N MET A 470 -15.58 0.27 12.04
CA MET A 470 -16.22 1.58 11.86
C MET A 470 -16.54 1.81 10.38
N PRO A 471 -17.40 0.96 9.76
CA PRO A 471 -17.73 1.09 8.36
C PRO A 471 -18.59 2.32 8.09
N ILE A 472 -18.27 3.03 7.03
CA ILE A 472 -19.06 4.10 6.43
C ILE A 472 -19.47 3.60 5.04
N ILE A 473 -20.76 3.37 4.84
CA ILE A 473 -21.26 2.65 3.67
C ILE A 473 -22.01 3.62 2.76
N GLY A 474 -21.58 3.69 1.49
CA GLY A 474 -22.25 4.42 0.43
C GLY A 474 -22.79 3.44 -0.60
N GLU A 475 -24.01 2.94 -0.42
CA GLU A 475 -24.64 2.01 -1.35
C GLU A 475 -25.33 2.71 -2.53
N GLY A 476 -25.46 1.99 -3.65
CA GLY A 476 -26.23 2.44 -4.81
C GLY A 476 -25.68 3.71 -5.47
N GLY A 477 -24.39 3.98 -5.36
CA GLY A 477 -23.75 5.16 -5.90
C GLY A 477 -23.88 6.42 -5.04
N THR A 478 -24.39 6.29 -3.80
CA THR A 478 -24.39 7.39 -2.82
C THR A 478 -22.97 7.62 -2.29
N GLU A 479 -22.66 8.88 -1.98
CA GLU A 479 -21.38 9.21 -1.36
C GLU A 479 -21.40 8.80 0.13
N ALA A 480 -20.45 7.97 0.55
CA ALA A 480 -20.37 7.46 1.91
C ALA A 480 -20.34 8.58 2.97
N ASN A 481 -19.70 9.71 2.67
CA ASN A 481 -19.59 10.84 3.58
C ASN A 481 -20.91 11.59 3.83
N ASP A 482 -21.93 11.44 2.99
CA ASP A 482 -23.24 12.08 3.22
C ASP A 482 -23.90 11.60 4.51
N THR A 483 -23.56 10.40 4.97
CA THR A 483 -24.10 9.81 6.21
C THR A 483 -23.02 9.50 7.25
N TYR A 484 -21.83 10.07 7.09
CA TYR A 484 -20.65 9.78 7.92
C TYR A 484 -20.94 9.86 9.42
N VAL A 485 -21.38 11.03 9.91
CA VAL A 485 -21.64 11.26 11.35
C VAL A 485 -22.66 10.29 11.89
N LYS A 486 -23.77 10.07 11.17
CA LYS A 486 -24.83 9.13 11.60
C LYS A 486 -24.30 7.70 11.71
N GLN A 487 -23.59 7.20 10.70
CA GLN A 487 -23.05 5.84 10.73
C GLN A 487 -21.96 5.70 11.79
N LEU A 488 -21.13 6.72 11.96
CA LEU A 488 -20.08 6.73 12.98
C LEU A 488 -20.67 6.61 14.39
N GLN A 489 -21.72 7.39 14.71
CA GLN A 489 -22.45 7.31 15.98
C GLN A 489 -23.02 5.91 16.21
N GLN A 490 -23.65 5.31 15.19
CA GLN A 490 -24.23 3.97 15.28
C GLN A 490 -23.15 2.89 15.52
N ASN A 491 -22.01 2.99 14.85
CA ASN A 491 -20.88 2.08 15.03
C ASN A 491 -20.32 2.18 16.46
N ALA A 492 -20.09 3.42 16.93
CA ALA A 492 -19.53 3.67 18.26
C ALA A 492 -20.51 3.22 19.38
N GLN A 493 -21.81 3.50 19.25
CA GLN A 493 -22.83 3.05 20.19
C GLN A 493 -22.83 1.52 20.30
N ALA A 494 -22.82 0.81 19.17
CA ALA A 494 -22.82 -0.65 19.15
C ALA A 494 -21.54 -1.22 19.80
N ALA A 495 -20.38 -0.61 19.55
CA ALA A 495 -19.11 -1.03 20.13
C ALA A 495 -19.08 -0.83 21.66
N VAL A 496 -19.53 0.34 22.14
CA VAL A 496 -19.63 0.65 23.58
C VAL A 496 -20.60 -0.31 24.27
N ASP A 497 -21.80 -0.50 23.71
CA ASP A 497 -22.80 -1.40 24.27
C ASP A 497 -22.32 -2.83 24.36
N ALA A 498 -21.55 -3.29 23.38
CA ALA A 498 -20.98 -4.64 23.37
C ALA A 498 -20.02 -4.87 24.55
N VAL A 499 -19.06 -3.96 24.78
CA VAL A 499 -18.08 -4.12 25.88
C VAL A 499 -18.70 -3.91 27.26
N VAL A 500 -19.70 -3.03 27.38
CA VAL A 500 -20.46 -2.84 28.60
C VAL A 500 -21.33 -4.06 28.93
N LYS A 501 -22.03 -4.64 27.94
CA LYS A 501 -22.81 -5.88 28.09
C LYS A 501 -21.94 -7.08 28.50
N LEU A 502 -20.69 -7.12 28.10
CA LEU A 502 -19.70 -8.13 28.52
C LEU A 502 -19.27 -7.95 29.98
N GLY A 503 -19.64 -6.86 30.66
CA GLY A 503 -19.26 -6.54 32.04
C GLY A 503 -17.79 -6.11 32.20
N VAL A 504 -17.07 -5.84 31.10
CA VAL A 504 -15.66 -5.47 31.13
C VAL A 504 -15.41 -3.97 31.07
N ALA A 505 -16.36 -3.18 30.56
CA ALA A 505 -16.22 -1.74 30.39
C ALA A 505 -17.17 -0.97 31.33
N ASP A 506 -16.64 0.06 31.97
CA ASP A 506 -17.42 1.05 32.71
C ASP A 506 -17.91 2.14 31.75
N ARG A 507 -19.23 2.21 31.53
CA ARG A 507 -19.84 3.19 30.62
C ARG A 507 -19.50 4.64 30.99
N THR A 508 -19.21 4.92 32.24
CA THR A 508 -18.87 6.27 32.71
C THR A 508 -17.40 6.63 32.51
N ARG A 509 -16.55 5.64 32.17
CA ARG A 509 -15.09 5.79 31.97
C ARG A 509 -14.64 5.30 30.62
N MET A 510 -15.42 5.64 29.57
CA MET A 510 -15.07 5.34 28.18
C MET A 510 -14.20 6.45 27.56
N ALA A 511 -13.19 6.07 26.83
CA ALA A 511 -12.37 6.95 25.99
C ALA A 511 -12.38 6.46 24.54
N VAL A 512 -12.15 7.37 23.59
CA VAL A 512 -12.01 7.06 22.17
C VAL A 512 -10.71 7.61 21.62
N GLY A 513 -10.10 6.94 20.66
CA GLY A 513 -8.88 7.44 20.04
C GLY A 513 -8.68 6.86 18.64
N GLY A 514 -7.75 7.51 17.92
CA GLY A 514 -7.36 7.09 16.59
C GLY A 514 -6.30 7.98 15.97
N HIS A 515 -5.73 7.53 14.87
CA HIS A 515 -4.72 8.25 14.11
C HIS A 515 -5.27 8.66 12.74
N SER A 516 -4.86 9.81 12.20
CA SER A 516 -5.27 10.31 10.88
C SER A 516 -6.80 10.39 10.75
N TYR A 517 -7.43 9.61 9.89
CA TYR A 517 -8.91 9.52 9.76
C TYR A 517 -9.57 9.01 11.06
N GLY A 518 -8.86 8.21 11.87
CA GLY A 518 -9.27 7.84 13.22
C GLY A 518 -9.25 9.02 14.20
N ALA A 519 -8.36 10.00 14.04
CA ALA A 519 -8.37 11.23 14.83
C ALA A 519 -9.55 12.12 14.45
N PHE A 520 -9.87 12.24 13.17
CA PHE A 520 -11.07 12.92 12.68
C PHE A 520 -12.34 12.26 13.24
N MET A 521 -12.41 10.92 13.24
CA MET A 521 -13.45 10.15 13.92
C MET A 521 -13.56 10.51 15.40
N THR A 522 -12.43 10.53 16.11
CA THR A 522 -12.37 10.84 17.54
C THR A 522 -12.99 12.20 17.84
N ALA A 523 -12.61 13.24 17.09
CA ALA A 523 -13.15 14.58 17.26
C ALA A 523 -14.67 14.62 16.98
N ASN A 524 -15.13 13.96 15.92
CA ASN A 524 -16.56 13.87 15.60
C ASN A 524 -17.37 13.15 16.69
N LEU A 525 -16.86 12.03 17.22
CA LEU A 525 -17.55 11.29 18.28
C LEU A 525 -17.64 12.09 19.58
N LEU A 526 -16.60 12.85 19.94
CA LEU A 526 -16.64 13.74 21.11
C LEU A 526 -17.60 14.93 20.91
N ALA A 527 -17.71 15.44 19.68
CA ALA A 527 -18.59 16.56 19.38
C ALA A 527 -20.08 16.17 19.26
N HIS A 528 -20.36 14.94 18.84
CA HIS A 528 -21.72 14.51 18.48
C HIS A 528 -22.31 13.40 19.35
N THR A 529 -21.59 12.94 20.41
CA THR A 529 -22.08 11.91 21.33
C THR A 529 -21.63 12.18 22.75
N ASP A 530 -22.37 11.61 23.72
CA ASP A 530 -22.01 11.60 25.15
C ASP A 530 -21.38 10.25 25.57
N LEU A 531 -20.96 9.43 24.61
CA LEU A 531 -20.43 8.08 24.85
C LEU A 531 -19.06 8.09 25.54
N PHE A 532 -18.28 9.15 25.34
CA PHE A 532 -16.88 9.21 25.75
C PHE A 532 -16.58 10.40 26.66
N ARG A 533 -15.68 10.17 27.64
CA ARG A 533 -15.22 11.20 28.61
C ARG A 533 -13.87 11.81 28.19
N ALA A 534 -13.13 11.13 27.33
CA ALA A 534 -11.81 11.60 26.86
C ALA A 534 -11.54 11.11 25.45
N GLY A 535 -10.65 11.81 24.75
CA GLY A 535 -10.23 11.43 23.41
C GLY A 535 -8.72 11.59 23.18
N ILE A 536 -8.16 10.69 22.34
CA ILE A 536 -6.77 10.75 21.86
C ILE A 536 -6.79 10.87 20.34
N ALA A 537 -6.72 12.11 19.85
CA ALA A 537 -6.77 12.41 18.42
C ALA A 537 -5.36 12.70 17.89
N ARG A 538 -4.78 11.76 17.09
CA ARG A 538 -3.43 11.88 16.58
C ARG A 538 -3.42 12.24 15.09
N SER A 539 -2.83 13.40 14.75
CA SER A 539 -2.55 13.83 13.37
C SER A 539 -3.79 13.85 12.47
N GLY A 540 -4.91 14.44 12.94
CA GLY A 540 -6.16 14.53 12.18
C GLY A 540 -6.31 15.86 11.44
N ALA A 541 -6.99 15.83 10.28
CA ALA A 541 -7.48 17.01 9.58
C ALA A 541 -8.96 17.23 9.94
N TYR A 542 -9.25 18.21 10.79
CA TYR A 542 -10.56 18.34 11.44
C TYR A 542 -11.54 19.24 10.69
N ASN A 543 -11.06 20.27 9.99
CA ASN A 543 -11.90 21.25 9.31
C ASN A 543 -11.71 21.20 7.78
N ARG A 544 -12.63 20.51 7.10
CA ARG A 544 -12.62 20.35 5.64
C ARG A 544 -12.94 21.63 4.88
N THR A 545 -13.51 22.64 5.53
CA THR A 545 -13.76 23.93 4.88
C THR A 545 -12.46 24.69 4.60
N LEU A 546 -11.37 24.38 5.31
CA LEU A 546 -10.03 24.91 5.06
C LEU A 546 -9.31 24.24 3.89
N THR A 547 -9.82 23.10 3.41
CA THR A 547 -9.25 22.33 2.31
C THR A 547 -10.31 21.99 1.26
N PRO A 548 -11.00 22.98 0.64
CA PRO A 548 -12.20 22.75 -0.14
C PRO A 548 -11.96 21.96 -1.44
N PHE A 549 -10.71 21.93 -1.93
CA PHE A 549 -10.32 21.22 -3.15
C PHE A 549 -9.58 19.90 -2.89
N GLY A 550 -9.60 19.41 -1.66
CA GLY A 550 -8.90 18.21 -1.23
C GLY A 550 -7.71 18.52 -0.32
N PHE A 551 -7.26 17.54 0.43
CA PHE A 551 -6.15 17.63 1.36
C PHE A 551 -5.15 16.49 1.10
N GLN A 552 -3.89 16.82 0.85
CA GLN A 552 -2.82 15.85 0.54
C GLN A 552 -3.23 14.85 -0.57
N ALA A 553 -3.21 13.56 -0.26
CA ALA A 553 -3.63 12.48 -1.16
C ALA A 553 -5.15 12.30 -1.25
N GLU A 554 -5.95 13.04 -0.47
CA GLU A 554 -7.41 13.01 -0.57
C GLU A 554 -7.86 13.48 -1.94
N GLN A 555 -8.51 12.61 -2.68
CA GLN A 555 -8.89 12.83 -4.09
C GLN A 555 -10.31 13.38 -4.25
N ARG A 556 -10.96 13.79 -3.15
CA ARG A 556 -12.30 14.40 -3.16
C ARG A 556 -12.23 15.89 -2.82
N THR A 557 -13.07 16.67 -3.49
CA THR A 557 -13.33 18.05 -3.11
C THR A 557 -14.45 18.11 -2.08
N TYR A 558 -14.52 19.19 -1.32
CA TYR A 558 -15.65 19.49 -0.43
C TYR A 558 -17.02 19.50 -1.18
N TRP A 559 -16.99 19.87 -2.44
CA TRP A 559 -18.18 20.01 -3.31
C TRP A 559 -18.63 18.71 -3.97
N GLN A 560 -17.91 17.62 -3.80
CA GLN A 560 -18.30 16.32 -4.37
C GLN A 560 -19.31 15.56 -3.52
N ALA A 561 -19.53 15.99 -2.28
CA ALA A 561 -20.65 15.51 -1.49
C ALA A 561 -21.98 15.90 -2.18
N THR A 562 -22.90 14.96 -2.30
CA THR A 562 -24.23 15.20 -2.91
C THR A 562 -25.09 16.14 -2.08
N ARG A 563 -24.71 16.34 -0.83
CA ARG A 563 -25.28 17.37 0.07
C ARG A 563 -24.14 18.14 0.71
N PRO A 564 -24.29 19.48 0.91
CA PRO A 564 -23.35 20.24 1.69
C PRO A 564 -23.18 19.55 3.06
N ILE A 565 -21.95 19.31 3.47
CA ILE A 565 -21.68 18.84 4.83
C ILE A 565 -22.32 19.87 5.77
N PRO A 566 -23.21 19.49 6.70
CA PRO A 566 -23.79 20.44 7.63
C PRO A 566 -22.68 21.21 8.35
N LYS A 567 -22.80 22.54 8.38
CA LYS A 567 -21.83 23.45 8.99
C LYS A 567 -21.68 23.15 10.48
#